data_075d18877acbef1002d441cb99dfb94e
#
_entry.id   075d18877acbef1002d441cb99dfb94e
#
_cell.length_a   1.000
_cell.length_b   1.000
_cell.length_c   1.000
_cell.angle_alpha   90.00
_cell.angle_beta   90.00
_cell.angle_gamma   90.00
#
_symmetry.space_group_name_H-M   'P 1'
#
loop_
_entity.id
_entity.type
_entity.pdbx_description
1 polymer ?
#
loop_
_entity_poly.entity_id
_entity_poly.type
_entity_poly.pdbx_seq_one_letter_code
_entity_poly.pdbx_strand_id
1 'polypeptide(L)'
;METILMYLLFIVGIILIVKGGDWFVDGAVWVAEITKIPKFIIGATIISLATTLPEIIVSTIAAIDGHQILISGVGDYIAASQDKVGMAIGNGIGSVICNTAMILAISIIFMPIGVNRKDFMPKALLLLIAVIVLFLFSFNGLFSIWGAFALLVVFGIYIFENIRSAKQSENEETAELPDKSKKSIILNISRVIVGAAAIIIGSQLLVNNGSKIATSWGVS
;
A
#
# COMPACT_ATOMS: atom_id res chain seq x y z
N MET A 1 -17.32 26.69 -10.73
CA MET A 1 -17.14 26.47 -9.27
C MET A 1 -16.77 25.03 -8.97
N GLU A 2 -17.42 24.04 -9.57
CA GLU A 2 -17.13 22.62 -9.38
C GLU A 2 -15.71 22.22 -9.79
N THR A 3 -15.20 22.74 -10.91
CA THR A 3 -13.84 22.43 -11.38
C THR A 3 -12.75 22.88 -10.39
N ILE A 4 -12.91 24.08 -9.84
CA ILE A 4 -11.94 24.60 -8.85
C ILE A 4 -11.96 23.75 -7.57
N LEU A 5 -13.18 23.36 -7.12
CA LEU A 5 -13.34 22.50 -5.95
C LEU A 5 -12.67 21.13 -6.13
N MET A 6 -12.78 20.56 -7.33
CA MET A 6 -12.16 19.26 -7.67
C MET A 6 -10.64 19.31 -7.56
N TYR A 7 -9.98 20.36 -8.13
CA TYR A 7 -8.53 20.54 -7.98
C TYR A 7 -8.12 20.81 -6.53
N LEU A 8 -8.93 21.59 -5.79
CA LEU A 8 -8.66 21.89 -4.39
C LEU A 8 -8.73 20.62 -3.53
N LEU A 9 -9.76 19.79 -3.71
CA LEU A 9 -9.91 18.52 -3.01
C LEU A 9 -8.79 17.52 -3.37
N PHE A 10 -8.33 17.50 -4.62
CA PHE A 10 -7.19 16.71 -5.05
C PHE A 10 -5.91 17.11 -4.30
N ILE A 11 -5.61 18.41 -4.21
CA ILE A 11 -4.45 18.94 -3.49
C ILE A 11 -4.56 18.64 -1.98
N VAL A 12 -5.75 18.83 -1.39
CA VAL A 12 -6.01 18.47 0.02
C VAL A 12 -5.77 16.97 0.23
N GLY A 13 -6.18 16.12 -0.71
CA GLY A 13 -5.91 14.69 -0.67
C GLY A 13 -4.41 14.38 -0.59
N ILE A 14 -3.60 15.02 -1.44
CA ILE A 14 -2.13 14.88 -1.40
C ILE A 14 -1.56 15.31 -0.04
N ILE A 15 -1.96 16.46 0.47
CA ILE A 15 -1.48 16.99 1.76
C ILE A 15 -1.83 16.03 2.90
N LEU A 16 -3.05 15.50 2.90
CA LEU A 16 -3.50 14.55 3.92
C LEU A 16 -2.70 13.24 3.86
N ILE A 17 -2.41 12.71 2.68
CA ILE A 17 -1.59 11.51 2.52
C ILE A 17 -0.18 11.74 3.05
N VAL A 18 0.47 12.84 2.64
CA VAL A 18 1.84 13.13 3.05
C VAL A 18 1.92 13.36 4.56
N LYS A 19 1.09 14.24 5.11
CA LYS A 19 1.10 14.53 6.56
C LYS A 19 0.59 13.37 7.41
N GLY A 20 -0.42 12.66 6.92
CA GLY A 20 -0.92 11.45 7.56
C GLY A 20 0.14 10.35 7.60
N GLY A 21 0.90 10.20 6.51
CA GLY A 21 2.04 9.30 6.42
C GLY A 21 3.12 9.62 7.44
N ASP A 22 3.54 10.89 7.52
CA ASP A 22 4.53 11.34 8.52
C ASP A 22 4.07 10.99 9.95
N TRP A 23 2.84 11.35 10.32
CA TRP A 23 2.30 11.06 11.65
C TRP A 23 2.18 9.56 11.93
N PHE A 24 1.74 8.80 10.93
CA PHE A 24 1.61 7.34 11.06
C PHE A 24 2.97 6.68 11.29
N VAL A 25 3.98 7.05 10.50
CA VAL A 25 5.34 6.51 10.61
C VAL A 25 5.96 6.86 11.95
N ASP A 26 5.90 8.13 12.37
CA ASP A 26 6.42 8.56 13.68
C ASP A 26 5.81 7.77 14.84
N GLY A 27 4.49 7.61 14.83
CA GLY A 27 3.79 6.85 15.85
C GLY A 27 4.10 5.35 15.81
N ALA A 28 4.20 4.75 14.61
CA ALA A 28 4.53 3.35 14.43
C ALA A 28 5.97 3.02 14.89
N VAL A 29 6.93 3.89 14.58
CA VAL A 29 8.31 3.77 15.05
C VAL A 29 8.37 3.80 16.58
N TRP A 30 7.65 4.76 17.19
CA TRP A 30 7.58 4.82 18.66
C TRP A 30 6.96 3.56 19.29
N VAL A 31 5.85 3.03 18.72
CA VAL A 31 5.24 1.76 19.16
C VAL A 31 6.24 0.63 19.11
N ALA A 32 7.04 0.60 18.09
CA ALA A 32 8.10 -0.36 17.95
C ALA A 32 9.16 -0.33 19.03
N GLU A 33 9.63 0.86 19.27
CA GLU A 33 10.67 1.09 20.26
C GLU A 33 10.21 0.66 21.66
N ILE A 34 8.94 0.93 22.03
CA ILE A 34 8.42 0.49 23.33
C ILE A 34 8.13 -1.01 23.42
N THR A 35 7.77 -1.63 22.29
CA THR A 35 7.49 -3.08 22.21
C THR A 35 8.75 -3.91 21.98
N LYS A 36 9.91 -3.25 21.85
CA LYS A 36 11.20 -3.87 21.52
C LYS A 36 11.16 -4.68 20.21
N ILE A 37 10.26 -4.32 19.31
CA ILE A 37 10.25 -4.88 17.97
C ILE A 37 11.38 -4.20 17.18
N PRO A 38 12.27 -4.94 16.52
CA PRO A 38 13.34 -4.36 15.73
C PRO A 38 12.81 -3.34 14.71
N LYS A 39 13.43 -2.17 14.62
CA LYS A 39 13.01 -1.09 13.70
C LYS A 39 12.88 -1.56 12.25
N PHE A 40 13.69 -2.52 11.85
CA PHE A 40 13.62 -3.12 10.52
C PHE A 40 12.29 -3.86 10.27
N ILE A 41 11.76 -4.58 11.26
CA ILE A 41 10.45 -5.26 11.13
C ILE A 41 9.35 -4.23 10.90
N ILE A 42 9.43 -3.08 11.58
CA ILE A 42 8.42 -2.03 11.43
C ILE A 42 8.47 -1.40 10.05
N GLY A 43 9.66 -1.04 9.58
CA GLY A 43 9.83 -0.54 8.22
C GLY A 43 9.33 -1.54 7.17
N ALA A 44 9.75 -2.80 7.30
CA ALA A 44 9.41 -3.83 6.33
C ALA A 44 7.96 -4.33 6.39
N THR A 45 7.25 -4.14 7.51
CA THR A 45 5.87 -4.64 7.70
C THR A 45 4.86 -3.53 7.96
N ILE A 46 4.98 -2.81 9.07
CA ILE A 46 3.97 -1.83 9.48
C ILE A 46 3.95 -0.62 8.55
N ILE A 47 5.12 -0.04 8.24
CA ILE A 47 5.20 1.11 7.33
C ILE A 47 4.79 0.68 5.92
N SER A 48 5.28 -0.47 5.44
CA SER A 48 4.89 -1.01 4.14
C SER A 48 3.39 -1.25 4.05
N LEU A 49 2.78 -1.89 5.08
CA LEU A 49 1.33 -2.10 5.11
C LEU A 49 0.57 -0.77 5.13
N ALA A 50 1.03 0.20 5.89
CA ALA A 50 0.38 1.51 5.99
C ALA A 50 0.41 2.29 4.68
N THR A 51 1.53 2.28 3.97
CA THR A 51 1.63 2.94 2.67
C THR A 51 0.81 2.23 1.59
N THR A 52 0.52 0.94 1.76
CA THR A 52 -0.31 0.13 0.84
C THR A 52 -1.80 0.10 1.25
N LEU A 53 -2.15 0.61 2.44
CA LEU A 53 -3.55 0.65 2.90
C LEU A 53 -4.50 1.36 1.90
N PRO A 54 -4.14 2.50 1.29
CA PRO A 54 -4.99 3.14 0.29
C PRO A 54 -5.32 2.19 -0.88
N GLU A 55 -4.33 1.50 -1.41
CA GLU A 55 -4.50 0.56 -2.51
C GLU A 55 -5.37 -0.64 -2.12
N ILE A 56 -5.16 -1.18 -0.91
CA ILE A 56 -5.98 -2.28 -0.39
C ILE A 56 -7.44 -1.85 -0.27
N ILE A 57 -7.70 -0.66 0.28
CA ILE A 57 -9.06 -0.14 0.49
C ILE A 57 -9.73 0.12 -0.86
N VAL A 58 -9.07 0.84 -1.77
CA VAL A 58 -9.61 1.16 -3.09
C VAL A 58 -9.91 -0.12 -3.89
N SER A 59 -8.96 -1.07 -3.92
CA SER A 59 -9.16 -2.34 -4.63
C SER A 59 -10.26 -3.19 -4.00
N THR A 60 -10.36 -3.21 -2.66
CA THR A 60 -11.41 -3.95 -1.96
C THR A 60 -12.79 -3.36 -2.24
N ILE A 61 -12.94 -2.03 -2.17
CA ILE A 61 -14.20 -1.35 -2.49
C ILE A 61 -14.59 -1.62 -3.95
N ALA A 62 -13.65 -1.47 -4.89
CA ALA A 62 -13.91 -1.73 -6.31
C ALA A 62 -14.33 -3.19 -6.55
N ALA A 63 -13.71 -4.16 -5.87
CA ALA A 63 -14.08 -5.57 -5.97
C ALA A 63 -15.48 -5.84 -5.40
N ILE A 64 -15.82 -5.24 -4.25
CA ILE A 64 -17.16 -5.35 -3.64
C ILE A 64 -18.23 -4.72 -4.54
N ASP A 65 -17.97 -3.52 -5.07
CA ASP A 65 -18.88 -2.85 -5.99
C ASP A 65 -19.10 -3.70 -7.27
N GLY A 66 -18.03 -4.24 -7.85
CA GLY A 66 -18.11 -5.13 -9.00
C GLY A 66 -18.96 -6.38 -8.71
N HIS A 67 -18.81 -6.98 -7.55
CA HIS A 67 -19.63 -8.12 -7.13
C HIS A 67 -21.10 -7.74 -6.94
N GLN A 68 -21.39 -6.59 -6.32
CA GLN A 68 -22.77 -6.10 -6.14
C GLN A 68 -23.44 -5.81 -7.50
N ILE A 69 -22.73 -5.20 -8.43
CA ILE A 69 -23.22 -4.97 -9.80
C ILE A 69 -23.54 -6.30 -10.48
N LEU A 70 -22.67 -7.30 -10.37
CA LEU A 70 -22.87 -8.62 -10.95
C LEU A 70 -24.14 -9.30 -10.42
N ILE A 71 -24.39 -9.21 -9.10
CA ILE A 71 -25.59 -9.80 -8.48
C ILE A 71 -26.85 -9.03 -8.82
N SER A 72 -26.76 -7.71 -9.01
CA SER A 72 -27.95 -6.87 -9.29
C SER A 72 -28.64 -7.24 -10.60
N GLY A 73 -27.90 -7.73 -11.59
CA GLY A 73 -28.41 -8.13 -12.90
C GLY A 73 -29.05 -6.99 -13.70
N VAL A 74 -28.81 -5.73 -13.33
CA VAL A 74 -29.43 -4.54 -13.91
C VAL A 74 -28.51 -3.92 -14.98
N GLY A 75 -29.04 -3.67 -16.16
CA GLY A 75 -28.31 -3.07 -17.28
C GLY A 75 -27.22 -3.99 -17.83
N ASP A 76 -26.13 -3.42 -18.32
CA ASP A 76 -24.94 -4.17 -18.76
C ASP A 76 -24.04 -4.51 -17.55
N TYR A 77 -24.59 -5.31 -16.63
CA TYR A 77 -23.96 -5.66 -15.38
C TYR A 77 -22.65 -6.44 -15.53
N ILE A 78 -22.48 -7.18 -16.63
CA ILE A 78 -21.25 -7.95 -16.87
C ILE A 78 -20.09 -7.01 -17.16
N ALA A 79 -20.25 -6.09 -18.16
CA ALA A 79 -19.21 -5.13 -18.50
C ALA A 79 -18.91 -4.20 -17.32
N ALA A 80 -19.94 -3.65 -16.68
CA ALA A 80 -19.75 -2.77 -15.51
C ALA A 80 -19.07 -3.46 -14.32
N SER A 81 -19.34 -4.74 -14.07
CA SER A 81 -18.64 -5.54 -13.06
C SER A 81 -17.17 -5.77 -13.44
N GLN A 82 -16.90 -6.10 -14.71
CA GLN A 82 -15.54 -6.30 -15.21
C GLN A 82 -14.69 -5.02 -15.12
N ASP A 83 -15.25 -3.85 -15.40
CA ASP A 83 -14.57 -2.56 -15.26
C ASP A 83 -14.14 -2.32 -13.81
N LYS A 84 -15.00 -2.63 -12.84
CA LYS A 84 -14.66 -2.51 -11.41
C LYS A 84 -13.57 -3.48 -10.98
N VAL A 85 -13.63 -4.73 -11.43
CA VAL A 85 -12.58 -5.72 -11.17
C VAL A 85 -11.26 -5.31 -11.85
N GLY A 86 -11.33 -4.82 -13.10
CA GLY A 86 -10.19 -4.26 -13.83
C GLY A 86 -9.54 -3.10 -13.07
N MET A 87 -10.34 -2.20 -12.50
CA MET A 87 -9.87 -1.10 -11.65
C MET A 87 -9.14 -1.62 -10.40
N ALA A 88 -9.69 -2.63 -9.72
CA ALA A 88 -9.07 -3.21 -8.53
C ALA A 88 -7.69 -3.83 -8.84
N ILE A 89 -7.60 -4.60 -9.92
CA ILE A 89 -6.36 -5.25 -10.36
C ILE A 89 -5.37 -4.20 -10.87
N GLY A 90 -5.82 -3.24 -11.69
CA GLY A 90 -5.00 -2.17 -12.24
C GLY A 90 -4.39 -1.26 -11.19
N ASN A 91 -5.14 -0.96 -10.11
CA ASN A 91 -4.64 -0.21 -8.96
C ASN A 91 -3.47 -0.94 -8.28
N GLY A 92 -3.60 -2.24 -8.01
CA GLY A 92 -2.53 -3.05 -7.41
C GLY A 92 -1.28 -3.15 -8.30
N ILE A 93 -1.46 -3.48 -9.59
CA ILE A 93 -0.35 -3.59 -10.56
C ILE A 93 0.32 -2.23 -10.77
N GLY A 94 -0.47 -1.16 -10.92
CA GLY A 94 0.03 0.20 -11.12
C GLY A 94 0.88 0.68 -9.93
N SER A 95 0.46 0.38 -8.70
CA SER A 95 1.23 0.68 -7.49
C SER A 95 2.57 -0.06 -7.48
N VAL A 96 2.60 -1.36 -7.80
CA VAL A 96 3.85 -2.14 -7.90
C VAL A 96 4.79 -1.55 -8.94
N ILE A 97 4.30 -1.20 -10.14
CA ILE A 97 5.11 -0.60 -11.20
C ILE A 97 5.65 0.76 -10.76
N CYS A 98 4.80 1.61 -10.18
CA CYS A 98 5.20 2.93 -9.69
C CYS A 98 6.30 2.82 -8.61
N ASN A 99 6.10 1.94 -7.62
CA ASN A 99 7.04 1.77 -6.52
C ASN A 99 8.39 1.17 -6.98
N THR A 100 8.36 0.18 -7.88
CA THR A 100 9.59 -0.51 -8.30
C THR A 100 10.33 0.19 -9.44
N ALA A 101 9.62 0.79 -10.40
CA ALA A 101 10.25 1.43 -11.55
C ALA A 101 10.54 2.92 -11.31
N MET A 102 9.60 3.67 -10.76
CA MET A 102 9.74 5.12 -10.61
C MET A 102 10.34 5.50 -9.25
N ILE A 103 9.70 5.11 -8.15
CA ILE A 103 10.12 5.56 -6.80
C ILE A 103 11.48 4.98 -6.44
N LEU A 104 11.69 3.68 -6.66
CA LEU A 104 12.98 3.04 -6.38
C LEU A 104 14.09 3.63 -7.25
N ALA A 105 13.84 3.85 -8.56
CA ALA A 105 14.84 4.42 -9.45
C ALA A 105 15.24 5.86 -9.03
N ILE A 106 14.25 6.71 -8.72
CA ILE A 106 14.50 8.07 -8.24
C ILE A 106 15.28 8.02 -6.90
N SER A 107 14.87 7.16 -5.98
CA SER A 107 15.54 7.01 -4.68
C SER A 107 17.00 6.62 -4.82
N ILE A 108 17.34 5.69 -5.72
CA ILE A 108 18.71 5.24 -5.95
C ILE A 108 19.57 6.35 -6.61
N ILE A 109 18.98 7.19 -7.47
CA ILE A 109 19.68 8.31 -8.10
C ILE A 109 20.12 9.33 -7.03
N PHE A 110 19.25 9.67 -6.08
CA PHE A 110 19.54 10.66 -5.04
C PHE A 110 20.30 10.08 -3.85
N MET A 111 20.10 8.81 -3.55
CA MET A 111 20.67 8.13 -2.39
C MET A 111 21.11 6.70 -2.74
N PRO A 112 22.32 6.55 -3.32
CA PRO A 112 22.85 5.23 -3.65
C PRO A 112 22.97 4.35 -2.39
N ILE A 113 22.30 3.22 -2.38
CA ILE A 113 22.29 2.29 -1.26
C ILE A 113 23.06 1.03 -1.65
N GLY A 114 23.97 0.58 -0.78
CA GLY A 114 24.62 -0.72 -0.92
C GLY A 114 23.61 -1.84 -0.67
N VAL A 115 23.38 -2.71 -1.66
CA VAL A 115 22.45 -3.83 -1.53
C VAL A 115 23.19 -5.12 -1.21
N ASN A 116 22.87 -5.73 -0.07
CA ASN A 116 23.34 -7.07 0.25
C ASN A 116 22.58 -8.08 -0.62
N ARG A 117 23.29 -8.76 -1.51
CA ARG A 117 22.70 -9.75 -2.42
C ARG A 117 21.97 -10.89 -1.71
N LYS A 118 22.48 -11.33 -0.56
CA LYS A 118 21.89 -12.46 0.19
C LYS A 118 20.51 -12.11 0.74
N ASP A 119 20.30 -10.88 1.15
CA ASP A 119 19.03 -10.42 1.73
C ASP A 119 18.04 -9.96 0.65
N PHE A 120 18.55 -9.44 -0.46
CA PHE A 120 17.74 -8.93 -1.56
C PHE A 120 17.18 -10.03 -2.46
N MET A 121 18.02 -11.03 -2.81
CA MET A 121 17.68 -12.04 -3.81
C MET A 121 16.41 -12.86 -3.47
N PRO A 122 16.20 -13.35 -2.24
CA PRO A 122 14.99 -14.08 -1.88
C PRO A 122 13.72 -13.21 -2.07
N LYS A 123 13.79 -11.94 -1.72
CA LYS A 123 12.66 -11.01 -1.84
C LYS A 123 12.34 -10.68 -3.29
N ALA A 124 13.37 -10.45 -4.10
CA ALA A 124 13.23 -10.24 -5.54
C ALA A 124 12.64 -11.47 -6.25
N LEU A 125 13.07 -12.67 -5.84
CA LEU A 125 12.55 -13.92 -6.39
C LEU A 125 11.06 -14.13 -6.01
N LEU A 126 10.67 -13.83 -4.76
CA LEU A 126 9.27 -13.89 -4.33
C LEU A 126 8.39 -12.90 -5.10
N LEU A 127 8.88 -11.69 -5.36
CA LEU A 127 8.17 -10.73 -6.20
C LEU A 127 8.00 -11.25 -7.63
N LEU A 128 9.06 -11.83 -8.21
CA LEU A 128 8.99 -12.43 -9.55
C LEU A 128 7.98 -13.59 -9.60
N ILE A 129 7.98 -14.46 -8.58
CA ILE A 129 7.00 -15.55 -8.46
C ILE A 129 5.59 -14.98 -8.37
N ALA A 130 5.36 -13.92 -7.58
CA ALA A 130 4.04 -13.28 -7.48
C ALA A 130 3.56 -12.76 -8.85
N VAL A 131 4.44 -12.10 -9.62
CA VAL A 131 4.12 -11.62 -10.96
C VAL A 131 3.80 -12.77 -11.92
N ILE A 132 4.57 -13.86 -11.87
CA ILE A 132 4.32 -15.05 -12.70
C ILE A 132 2.98 -15.70 -12.33
N VAL A 133 2.69 -15.86 -11.05
CA VAL A 133 1.39 -16.38 -10.57
C VAL A 133 0.25 -15.50 -11.04
N LEU A 134 0.36 -14.18 -10.87
CA LEU A 134 -0.65 -13.23 -11.34
C LEU A 134 -0.89 -13.39 -12.83
N PHE A 135 0.17 -13.43 -13.65
CA PHE A 135 0.08 -13.58 -15.09
C PHE A 135 -0.58 -14.90 -15.50
N LEU A 136 -0.15 -16.03 -14.94
CA LEU A 136 -0.67 -17.35 -15.28
C LEU A 136 -2.15 -17.50 -14.95
N PHE A 137 -2.60 -16.97 -13.82
CA PHE A 137 -4.00 -17.05 -13.40
C PHE A 137 -4.91 -15.96 -13.99
N SER A 138 -4.32 -14.96 -14.67
CA SER A 138 -5.07 -13.90 -15.38
C SER A 138 -5.12 -14.13 -16.89
N PHE A 139 -4.45 -15.15 -17.42
CA PHE A 139 -4.24 -15.35 -18.86
C PHE A 139 -5.54 -15.45 -19.66
N ASN A 140 -6.61 -15.98 -19.08
CA ASN A 140 -7.92 -16.13 -19.71
C ASN A 140 -8.85 -14.91 -19.51
N GLY A 141 -8.33 -13.77 -19.05
CA GLY A 141 -9.11 -12.57 -18.76
C GLY A 141 -9.97 -12.65 -17.50
N LEU A 142 -9.91 -13.78 -16.77
CA LEU A 142 -10.64 -13.99 -15.51
C LEU A 142 -9.62 -14.40 -14.44
N PHE A 143 -9.56 -13.63 -13.37
CA PHE A 143 -8.69 -13.97 -12.25
C PHE A 143 -9.32 -15.05 -11.38
N SER A 144 -8.68 -16.23 -11.33
CA SER A 144 -9.18 -17.38 -10.57
C SER A 144 -8.99 -17.21 -9.07
N ILE A 145 -9.95 -17.72 -8.27
CA ILE A 145 -9.82 -17.78 -6.81
C ILE A 145 -8.59 -18.59 -6.37
N TRP A 146 -8.17 -19.58 -7.13
CA TRP A 146 -6.94 -20.34 -6.89
C TRP A 146 -5.70 -19.48 -7.06
N GLY A 147 -5.71 -18.54 -8.03
CA GLY A 147 -4.66 -17.54 -8.20
C GLY A 147 -4.58 -16.59 -7.02
N ALA A 148 -5.72 -16.13 -6.51
CA ALA A 148 -5.76 -15.30 -5.31
C ALA A 148 -5.19 -16.05 -4.09
N PHE A 149 -5.56 -17.32 -3.89
CA PHE A 149 -5.02 -18.13 -2.81
C PHE A 149 -3.51 -18.36 -2.96
N ALA A 150 -3.03 -18.63 -4.17
CA ALA A 150 -1.60 -18.78 -4.44
C ALA A 150 -0.82 -17.49 -4.12
N LEU A 151 -1.36 -16.31 -4.47
CA LEU A 151 -0.76 -15.02 -4.11
C LEU A 151 -0.74 -14.77 -2.60
N LEU A 152 -1.79 -15.17 -1.87
CA LEU A 152 -1.79 -15.09 -0.41
C LEU A 152 -0.74 -15.99 0.22
N VAL A 153 -0.49 -17.18 -0.33
CA VAL A 153 0.60 -18.06 0.12
C VAL A 153 1.97 -17.41 -0.13
N VAL A 154 2.19 -16.83 -1.32
CA VAL A 154 3.44 -16.11 -1.63
C VAL A 154 3.63 -14.92 -0.68
N PHE A 155 2.56 -14.19 -0.38
CA PHE A 155 2.58 -13.09 0.59
C PHE A 155 2.92 -13.58 2.01
N GLY A 156 2.35 -14.69 2.45
CA GLY A 156 2.68 -15.31 3.74
C GLY A 156 4.17 -15.70 3.84
N ILE A 157 4.72 -16.29 2.79
CA ILE A 157 6.16 -16.62 2.70
C ILE A 157 7.00 -15.34 2.75
N TYR A 158 6.60 -14.27 2.05
CA TYR A 158 7.28 -12.98 2.06
C TYR A 158 7.32 -12.38 3.47
N ILE A 159 6.20 -12.37 4.19
CA ILE A 159 6.14 -11.89 5.58
C ILE A 159 7.03 -12.73 6.48
N PHE A 160 6.99 -14.06 6.36
CA PHE A 160 7.84 -14.95 7.14
C PHE A 160 9.33 -14.67 6.91
N GLU A 161 9.75 -14.50 5.64
CA GLU A 161 11.13 -14.20 5.30
C GLU A 161 11.59 -12.83 5.81
N ASN A 162 10.70 -11.82 5.78
CA ASN A 162 11.00 -10.53 6.38
C ASN A 162 11.21 -10.61 7.90
N ILE A 163 10.36 -11.35 8.61
CA ILE A 163 10.48 -11.55 10.06
C ILE A 163 11.77 -12.32 10.39
N ARG A 164 12.10 -13.33 9.58
CA ARG A 164 13.33 -14.11 9.75
C ARG A 164 14.59 -13.25 9.55
N SER A 165 14.63 -12.48 8.46
CA SER A 165 15.74 -11.56 8.16
C SER A 165 15.94 -10.53 9.25
N ALA A 166 14.86 -10.03 9.83
CA ALA A 166 14.89 -9.04 10.89
C ALA A 166 15.50 -9.58 12.19
N LYS A 167 15.19 -10.84 12.55
CA LYS A 167 15.79 -11.48 13.74
C LYS A 167 17.30 -11.68 13.62
N GLN A 168 17.83 -11.77 12.41
CA GLN A 168 19.28 -11.90 12.19
C GLN A 168 20.02 -10.57 12.29
N SER A 169 19.32 -9.44 12.10
CA SER A 169 19.91 -8.09 12.18
C SER A 169 19.86 -7.48 13.60
N GLU A 170 19.38 -8.22 14.60
CA GLU A 170 19.11 -7.74 15.97
C GLU A 170 20.38 -7.37 16.78
N ASN A 171 21.60 -7.55 16.25
CA ASN A 171 22.85 -7.40 16.99
C ASN A 171 23.47 -5.99 16.94
N GLU A 172 22.89 -4.97 16.35
CA GLU A 172 23.62 -3.71 16.11
C GLU A 172 22.99 -2.38 16.57
N GLU A 173 21.81 -2.33 17.16
CA GLU A 173 21.29 -1.02 17.62
C GLU A 173 20.83 -1.04 19.09
N THR A 174 21.69 -0.56 20.00
CA THR A 174 21.29 -0.06 21.31
C THR A 174 20.52 1.24 21.13
N ALA A 175 19.22 1.14 20.86
CA ALA A 175 18.35 2.31 20.83
C ALA A 175 18.15 2.84 22.25
N GLU A 176 18.25 4.17 22.43
CA GLU A 176 17.80 4.83 23.65
C GLU A 176 16.35 4.44 23.93
N LEU A 177 16.05 4.14 25.20
CA LEU A 177 14.70 3.73 25.59
C LEU A 177 13.73 4.91 25.37
N PRO A 178 12.66 4.73 24.59
CA PRO A 178 11.71 5.80 24.32
C PRO A 178 10.99 6.23 25.58
N ASP A 179 10.59 7.51 25.63
CA ASP A 179 9.80 8.05 26.72
C ASP A 179 8.45 7.31 26.84
N LYS A 180 8.23 6.67 27.99
CA LYS A 180 7.03 5.92 28.34
C LYS A 180 6.04 6.74 29.18
N SER A 181 6.16 8.06 29.20
CA SER A 181 5.20 8.91 29.89
C SER A 181 3.79 8.73 29.32
N LYS A 182 2.75 8.88 30.15
CA LYS A 182 1.35 8.81 29.70
C LYS A 182 1.08 9.79 28.56
N LYS A 183 1.72 10.95 28.56
CA LYS A 183 1.60 11.97 27.52
C LYS A 183 2.19 11.46 26.18
N SER A 184 3.36 10.83 26.22
CA SER A 184 4.02 10.25 25.05
C SER A 184 3.19 9.10 24.45
N ILE A 185 2.62 8.24 25.30
CA ILE A 185 1.74 7.14 24.88
C ILE A 185 0.52 7.68 24.12
N ILE A 186 -0.22 8.62 24.71
CA ILE A 186 -1.42 9.20 24.10
C ILE A 186 -1.07 9.91 22.80
N LEU A 187 0.00 10.69 22.77
CA LEU A 187 0.42 11.42 21.58
C LEU A 187 0.77 10.48 20.43
N ASN A 188 1.55 9.45 20.65
CA ASN A 188 2.01 8.56 19.57
C ASN A 188 0.92 7.59 19.11
N ILE A 189 0.06 7.11 20.00
CA ILE A 189 -1.13 6.34 19.61
C ILE A 189 -2.09 7.22 18.79
N SER A 190 -2.30 8.48 19.20
CA SER A 190 -3.14 9.40 18.42
C SER A 190 -2.53 9.70 17.04
N ARG A 191 -1.21 9.82 16.92
CA ARG A 191 -0.52 9.97 15.63
C ARG A 191 -0.77 8.78 14.70
N VAL A 192 -0.72 7.55 15.21
CA VAL A 192 -1.04 6.35 14.41
C VAL A 192 -2.49 6.40 13.92
N ILE A 193 -3.45 6.66 14.82
CA ILE A 193 -4.87 6.65 14.46
C ILE A 193 -5.22 7.79 13.50
N VAL A 194 -4.79 9.02 13.82
CA VAL A 194 -5.07 10.21 13.00
C VAL A 194 -4.32 10.13 11.67
N GLY A 195 -3.07 9.62 11.69
CA GLY A 195 -2.29 9.39 10.49
C GLY A 195 -2.96 8.39 9.54
N ALA A 196 -3.41 7.24 10.07
CA ALA A 196 -4.13 6.25 9.28
C ALA A 196 -5.45 6.83 8.70
N ALA A 197 -6.24 7.54 9.50
CA ALA A 197 -7.46 8.18 9.05
C ALA A 197 -7.18 9.23 7.95
N ALA A 198 -6.12 10.04 8.10
CA ALA A 198 -5.73 11.05 7.13
C ALA A 198 -5.28 10.39 5.80
N ILE A 199 -4.54 9.27 5.84
CA ILE A 199 -4.16 8.51 4.65
C ILE A 199 -5.42 7.98 3.93
N ILE A 200 -6.36 7.38 4.65
CA ILE A 200 -7.60 6.83 4.07
C ILE A 200 -8.42 7.93 3.42
N ILE A 201 -8.72 9.01 4.14
CA ILE A 201 -9.51 10.13 3.63
C ILE A 201 -8.79 10.81 2.46
N GLY A 202 -7.49 11.04 2.61
CA GLY A 202 -6.65 11.66 1.59
C GLY A 202 -6.61 10.85 0.29
N SER A 203 -6.51 9.50 0.38
CA SER A 203 -6.51 8.64 -0.80
C SER A 203 -7.86 8.63 -1.52
N GLN A 204 -8.98 8.63 -0.79
CA GLN A 204 -10.31 8.73 -1.39
C GLN A 204 -10.49 10.08 -2.12
N LEU A 205 -10.07 11.18 -1.51
CA LEU A 205 -10.12 12.50 -2.13
C LEU A 205 -9.26 12.56 -3.39
N LEU A 206 -8.03 12.01 -3.32
CA LEU A 206 -7.10 11.98 -4.44
C LEU A 206 -7.64 11.14 -5.60
N VAL A 207 -8.09 9.91 -5.34
CA VAL A 207 -8.58 8.99 -6.37
C VAL A 207 -9.86 9.52 -7.02
N ASN A 208 -10.85 9.94 -6.21
CA ASN A 208 -12.12 10.42 -6.73
C ASN A 208 -11.99 11.69 -7.55
N ASN A 209 -11.17 12.63 -7.11
CA ASN A 209 -10.98 13.88 -7.84
C ASN A 209 -9.95 13.74 -8.97
N GLY A 210 -8.92 12.92 -8.80
CA GLY A 210 -7.94 12.59 -9.83
C GLY A 210 -8.59 11.92 -11.04
N SER A 211 -9.50 10.96 -10.81
CA SER A 211 -10.28 10.34 -11.88
C SER A 211 -11.12 11.37 -12.65
N LYS A 212 -11.81 12.28 -11.94
CA LYS A 212 -12.58 13.37 -12.58
C LYS A 212 -11.69 14.31 -13.40
N ILE A 213 -10.49 14.62 -12.88
CA ILE A 213 -9.50 15.45 -13.60
C ILE A 213 -9.05 14.72 -14.87
N ALA A 214 -8.68 13.43 -14.78
CA ALA A 214 -8.28 12.63 -15.92
C ALA A 214 -9.37 12.58 -17.00
N THR A 215 -10.62 12.33 -16.61
CA THR A 215 -11.77 12.35 -17.52
C THR A 215 -11.96 13.73 -18.16
N SER A 216 -11.76 14.82 -17.42
CA SER A 216 -11.87 16.18 -17.97
C SER A 216 -10.79 16.50 -19.00
N TRP A 217 -9.67 15.78 -18.98
CA TRP A 217 -8.58 15.87 -19.95
C TRP A 217 -8.72 14.85 -21.11
N GLY A 218 -9.80 14.09 -21.14
CA GLY A 218 -10.03 13.06 -22.17
C GLY A 218 -9.23 11.77 -21.97
N VAL A 219 -8.70 11.55 -20.76
CA VAL A 219 -8.05 10.30 -20.37
C VAL A 219 -9.10 9.44 -19.68
N SER A 220 -9.45 8.32 -20.33
CA SER A 220 -10.42 7.32 -19.81
C SER A 220 -9.69 6.12 -19.23
#